data_39dada8809ba3f8e668d5dd987ef48d2
#
_entry.id   39dada8809ba3f8e668d5dd987ef48d2
#
_cell.length_a   1.000
_cell.length_b   1.000
_cell.length_c   1.000
_cell.angle_alpha   90.00
_cell.angle_beta   90.00
_cell.angle_gamma   90.00
#
_symmetry.space_group_name_H-M   'P 1'
#
loop_
_entity.id
_entity.type
_entity.pdbx_description
1 polymer ?
#
loop_
_entity_poly.entity_id
_entity_poly.type
_entity_poly.pdbx_seq_one_letter_code
_entity_poly.pdbx_strand_id
1 'polypeptide(L)'
;MSANGAKGAPPNSVLFRFLWCGQLISNLGTQTSLYGIGLWLFAQSGRLLDFGLVALVVQLARILALPLLASRLNHWPPARLMLLAHAVGALCTLALAWVLLGAAPQAGQLPSLLPILLIQGVAAMAEATLVLRFSSLIPLLIADGPALIRANGLFATTDGLVVTMAPFLGTWLVSALGLMGVLGLDALSFVLAMVCVLLAPWSEDILQRLPSPAPADSIGWSSLPRRLRRFWRRRAQARQALLLSAVVMGVYAGCEILFPAWVAERWGAARMAVVLVLGCAGYGGGFLLWRFWLGQHWRMSGRALLLGQALILVGAGVPALVAVDGLWFVGVFGFSLGLPVVTAALHQAWVTLAQQEDPARVFALRYGCEWSSRLLAFLGVSLLADRLVKPNISSMFEAIPGQPLAFTLSGLGVVVVVALLLGTRLSLKAGPSIN
;
A
#
# COMPACT_ATOMS: atom_id res chain seq x y z
N MET A 1 25.24 23.93 41.58
CA MET A 1 23.88 23.38 41.71
C MET A 1 23.12 23.74 40.45
N SER A 2 23.15 22.90 39.44
CA SER A 2 22.43 23.11 38.18
C SER A 2 21.18 22.23 38.20
N ALA A 3 20.02 22.87 38.21
CA ALA A 3 18.72 22.24 38.12
C ALA A 3 18.61 21.49 36.80
N ASN A 4 18.54 20.19 36.89
CA ASN A 4 18.19 19.29 35.80
C ASN A 4 16.69 19.52 35.47
N GLY A 5 16.41 20.54 34.63
CA GLY A 5 15.08 20.74 34.08
C GLY A 5 14.69 19.53 33.23
N ALA A 6 13.61 18.88 33.62
CA ALA A 6 12.95 17.87 32.82
C ALA A 6 12.77 18.42 31.40
N LYS A 7 13.58 17.94 30.44
CA LYS A 7 13.44 18.28 29.01
C LYS A 7 12.12 17.67 28.55
N GLY A 8 11.03 18.41 28.68
CA GLY A 8 9.79 18.13 27.98
C GLY A 8 10.13 17.91 26.51
N ALA A 9 9.53 16.89 25.88
CA ALA A 9 9.72 16.65 24.46
C ALA A 9 9.42 17.97 23.70
N PRO A 10 10.24 18.34 22.71
CA PRO A 10 10.02 19.60 22.00
C PRO A 10 8.60 19.63 21.42
N PRO A 11 7.88 20.77 21.46
CA PRO A 11 6.46 20.86 21.10
C PRO A 11 6.17 20.26 19.71
N ASN A 12 7.12 20.31 18.82
CA ASN A 12 7.02 19.74 17.48
C ASN A 12 6.93 18.20 17.46
N SER A 13 7.51 17.51 18.44
CA SER A 13 7.40 16.04 18.55
C SER A 13 6.03 15.61 19.04
N VAL A 14 5.34 16.43 19.83
CA VAL A 14 3.97 16.20 20.28
C VAL A 14 3.01 16.37 19.11
N LEU A 15 3.15 17.46 18.35
CA LEU A 15 2.38 17.70 17.13
C LEU A 15 2.52 16.55 16.13
N PHE A 16 3.76 16.08 15.89
CA PHE A 16 4.00 14.93 15.02
C PHE A 16 3.23 13.70 15.49
N ARG A 17 3.23 13.39 16.79
CA ARG A 17 2.52 12.22 17.34
C ARG A 17 1.01 12.32 17.13
N PHE A 18 0.39 13.47 17.39
CA PHE A 18 -1.03 13.67 17.16
C PHE A 18 -1.40 13.44 15.69
N LEU A 19 -0.66 14.05 14.77
CA LEU A 19 -0.91 13.92 13.34
C LEU A 19 -0.66 12.49 12.85
N TRP A 20 0.40 11.84 13.35
CA TRP A 20 0.72 10.47 13.02
C TRP A 20 -0.36 9.48 13.53
N CYS A 21 -0.82 9.64 14.77
CA CYS A 21 -1.91 8.81 15.31
C CYS A 21 -3.21 8.99 14.51
N GLY A 22 -3.58 10.24 14.22
CA GLY A 22 -4.76 10.53 13.40
C GLY A 22 -4.66 9.91 12.01
N GLN A 23 -3.51 10.05 11.35
CA GLN A 23 -3.28 9.47 10.03
C GLN A 23 -3.30 7.94 10.06
N LEU A 24 -2.72 7.31 11.08
CA LEU A 24 -2.72 5.86 11.24
C LEU A 24 -4.16 5.32 11.41
N ILE A 25 -4.95 5.94 12.29
CA ILE A 25 -6.34 5.54 12.56
C ILE A 25 -7.18 5.68 11.29
N SER A 26 -7.10 6.83 10.62
CA SER A 26 -7.85 7.10 9.38
C SER A 26 -7.42 6.16 8.25
N ASN A 27 -6.10 5.96 8.05
CA ASN A 27 -5.60 5.06 7.01
C ASN A 27 -6.06 3.61 7.23
N LEU A 28 -6.02 3.14 8.49
CA LEU A 28 -6.49 1.80 8.84
C LEU A 28 -7.98 1.64 8.53
N GLY A 29 -8.82 2.62 8.90
CA GLY A 29 -10.25 2.63 8.58
C GLY A 29 -10.49 2.58 7.07
N THR A 30 -9.89 3.51 6.33
CA THR A 30 -10.07 3.64 4.88
C THR A 30 -9.58 2.41 4.10
N GLN A 31 -8.41 1.87 4.44
CA GLN A 31 -7.91 0.67 3.76
C GLN A 31 -8.78 -0.56 4.10
N THR A 32 -9.21 -0.67 5.35
CA THR A 32 -10.10 -1.76 5.79
C THR A 32 -11.46 -1.71 5.07
N SER A 33 -12.07 -0.53 4.95
CA SER A 33 -13.34 -0.36 4.24
C SER A 33 -13.19 -0.59 2.73
N LEU A 34 -12.08 -0.15 2.12
CA LEU A 34 -11.77 -0.40 0.70
C LEU A 34 -11.77 -1.91 0.38
N TYR A 35 -11.02 -2.69 1.15
CA TYR A 35 -10.93 -4.14 0.92
C TYR A 35 -12.23 -4.85 1.33
N GLY A 36 -12.91 -4.36 2.36
CA GLY A 36 -14.23 -4.86 2.76
C GLY A 36 -15.28 -4.70 1.65
N ILE A 37 -15.36 -3.53 1.03
CA ILE A 37 -16.25 -3.24 -0.11
C ILE A 37 -15.88 -4.13 -1.31
N GLY A 38 -14.59 -4.21 -1.63
CA GLY A 38 -14.11 -5.01 -2.75
C GLY A 38 -14.48 -6.48 -2.62
N LEU A 39 -14.25 -7.06 -1.44
CA LEU A 39 -14.60 -8.45 -1.18
C LEU A 39 -16.12 -8.67 -1.12
N TRP A 40 -16.87 -7.73 -0.55
CA TRP A 40 -18.33 -7.80 -0.56
C TRP A 40 -18.88 -7.80 -2.00
N LEU A 41 -18.37 -6.95 -2.89
CA LEU A 41 -18.71 -6.96 -4.31
C LEU A 41 -18.36 -8.29 -4.97
N PHE A 42 -17.16 -8.83 -4.68
CA PHE A 42 -16.75 -10.13 -5.17
C PHE A 42 -17.70 -11.25 -4.69
N ALA A 43 -18.09 -11.25 -3.42
CA ALA A 43 -19.01 -12.24 -2.86
C ALA A 43 -20.41 -12.18 -3.50
N GLN A 44 -20.87 -10.99 -3.91
CA GLN A 44 -22.16 -10.79 -4.56
C GLN A 44 -22.12 -11.14 -6.06
N SER A 45 -21.04 -10.81 -6.75
CA SER A 45 -20.93 -10.95 -8.22
C SER A 45 -20.26 -12.24 -8.69
N GLY A 46 -19.47 -12.88 -7.82
CA GLY A 46 -18.55 -13.97 -8.19
C GLY A 46 -17.39 -13.52 -9.10
N ARG A 47 -17.26 -12.20 -9.37
CA ARG A 47 -16.28 -11.64 -10.30
C ARG A 47 -15.19 -10.89 -9.55
N LEU A 48 -13.95 -11.35 -9.66
CA LEU A 48 -12.79 -10.69 -9.07
C LEU A 48 -12.56 -9.30 -9.71
N LEU A 49 -13.02 -9.12 -10.95
CA LEU A 49 -12.93 -7.84 -11.67
C LEU A 49 -13.64 -6.71 -10.94
N ASP A 50 -14.78 -6.96 -10.28
CA ASP A 50 -15.52 -5.91 -9.57
C ASP A 50 -14.72 -5.42 -8.34
N PHE A 51 -14.03 -6.32 -7.65
CA PHE A 51 -13.05 -5.96 -6.63
C PHE A 51 -11.84 -5.21 -7.23
N GLY A 52 -11.27 -5.74 -8.30
CA GLY A 52 -10.14 -5.13 -8.98
C GLY A 52 -10.42 -3.72 -9.50
N LEU A 53 -11.64 -3.43 -9.98
CA LEU A 53 -12.05 -2.10 -10.44
C LEU A 53 -12.09 -1.08 -9.31
N VAL A 54 -12.53 -1.45 -8.11
CA VAL A 54 -12.50 -0.57 -6.95
C VAL A 54 -11.04 -0.21 -6.60
N ALA A 55 -10.18 -1.21 -6.49
CA ALA A 55 -8.75 -0.99 -6.20
C ALA A 55 -8.06 -0.16 -7.31
N LEU A 56 -8.41 -0.40 -8.58
CA LEU A 56 -7.89 0.33 -9.74
C LEU A 56 -8.28 1.81 -9.69
N VAL A 57 -9.56 2.12 -9.46
CA VAL A 57 -10.04 3.52 -9.41
C VAL A 57 -9.40 4.28 -8.26
N VAL A 58 -9.27 3.66 -7.09
CA VAL A 58 -8.57 4.24 -5.94
C VAL A 58 -7.11 4.54 -6.29
N GLN A 59 -6.41 3.60 -6.91
CA GLN A 59 -5.02 3.80 -7.29
C GLN A 59 -4.86 4.87 -8.38
N LEU A 60 -5.76 4.90 -9.36
CA LEU A 60 -5.78 5.92 -10.40
C LEU A 60 -6.04 7.31 -9.82
N ALA A 61 -7.01 7.43 -8.92
CA ALA A 61 -7.34 8.68 -8.26
C ALA A 61 -6.16 9.24 -7.43
N ARG A 62 -5.44 8.37 -6.72
CA ARG A 62 -4.20 8.74 -6.00
C ARG A 62 -3.12 9.27 -6.94
N ILE A 63 -2.91 8.63 -8.10
CA ILE A 63 -1.94 9.09 -9.11
C ILE A 63 -2.36 10.46 -9.67
N LEU A 64 -3.62 10.64 -10.00
CA LEU A 64 -4.15 11.89 -10.55
C LEU A 64 -4.16 13.03 -9.51
N ALA A 65 -4.32 12.70 -8.23
CA ALA A 65 -4.30 13.67 -7.15
C ALA A 65 -2.94 14.38 -7.01
N LEU A 66 -1.83 13.68 -7.24
CA LEU A 66 -0.47 14.21 -7.04
C LEU A 66 -0.22 15.57 -7.71
N PRO A 67 -0.43 15.76 -9.02
CA PRO A 67 -0.18 17.04 -9.68
C PRO A 67 -1.25 18.10 -9.37
N LEU A 68 -2.50 17.66 -9.18
CA LEU A 68 -3.61 18.58 -8.89
C LEU A 68 -3.44 19.20 -7.50
N LEU A 69 -2.99 18.41 -6.53
CA LEU A 69 -2.84 18.82 -5.15
C LEU A 69 -1.54 19.56 -4.90
N ALA A 70 -0.43 19.11 -5.49
CA ALA A 70 0.88 19.72 -5.31
C ALA A 70 0.92 21.18 -5.76
N SER A 71 0.19 21.55 -6.82
CA SER A 71 0.17 22.92 -7.37
C SER A 71 -0.82 23.86 -6.69
N ARG A 72 -1.97 23.35 -6.21
CA ARG A 72 -3.08 24.21 -5.74
C ARG A 72 -3.27 24.25 -4.23
N LEU A 73 -2.91 23.20 -3.51
CA LEU A 73 -3.22 23.09 -2.09
C LEU A 73 -2.03 23.37 -1.15
N ASN A 74 -0.83 23.57 -1.68
CA ASN A 74 0.34 23.93 -0.87
C ASN A 74 0.21 25.27 -0.13
N HIS A 75 -0.69 26.15 -0.58
CA HIS A 75 -0.94 27.46 0.05
C HIS A 75 -1.87 27.40 1.26
N TRP A 76 -2.59 26.28 1.43
CA TRP A 76 -3.57 26.17 2.50
C TRP A 76 -2.90 25.84 3.83
N PRO A 77 -3.40 26.42 4.94
CA PRO A 77 -2.93 26.05 6.27
C PRO A 77 -3.07 24.53 6.46
N PRO A 78 -2.01 23.85 6.95
CA PRO A 78 -1.99 22.38 7.04
C PRO A 78 -3.18 21.80 7.80
N ALA A 79 -3.50 22.39 8.95
CA ALA A 79 -4.62 21.94 9.78
C ALA A 79 -5.96 21.98 9.02
N ARG A 80 -6.25 23.11 8.33
CA ARG A 80 -7.49 23.26 7.57
C ARG A 80 -7.59 22.27 6.43
N LEU A 81 -6.48 22.06 5.70
CA LEU A 81 -6.44 21.11 4.60
C LEU A 81 -6.64 19.67 5.08
N MET A 82 -6.00 19.29 6.19
CA MET A 82 -6.16 17.96 6.77
C MET A 82 -7.59 17.74 7.30
N LEU A 83 -8.18 18.73 7.97
CA LEU A 83 -9.57 18.65 8.43
C LEU A 83 -10.54 18.51 7.25
N LEU A 84 -10.36 19.30 6.19
CA LEU A 84 -11.20 19.21 5.00
C LEU A 84 -11.09 17.83 4.34
N ALA A 85 -9.87 17.31 4.20
CA ALA A 85 -9.65 16.00 3.59
C ALA A 85 -10.28 14.86 4.41
N HIS A 86 -10.16 14.90 5.75
CA HIS A 86 -10.88 13.95 6.62
C HIS A 86 -12.39 14.10 6.54
N ALA A 87 -12.91 15.33 6.48
CA ALA A 87 -14.34 15.57 6.32
C ALA A 87 -14.86 15.03 4.98
N VAL A 88 -14.14 15.25 3.88
CA VAL A 88 -14.48 14.68 2.57
C VAL A 88 -14.44 13.15 2.62
N GLY A 89 -13.44 12.54 3.26
CA GLY A 89 -13.38 11.08 3.47
C GLY A 89 -14.60 10.57 4.23
N ALA A 90 -14.96 11.20 5.36
CA ALA A 90 -16.14 10.83 6.15
C ALA A 90 -17.43 10.93 5.34
N LEU A 91 -17.62 12.03 4.59
CA LEU A 91 -18.78 12.22 3.73
C LEU A 91 -18.86 11.18 2.62
N CYS A 92 -17.72 10.81 2.01
CA CYS A 92 -17.67 9.72 1.03
C CYS A 92 -18.06 8.38 1.64
N THR A 93 -17.60 8.06 2.85
CA THR A 93 -17.97 6.82 3.54
C THR A 93 -19.47 6.79 3.88
N LEU A 94 -20.05 7.92 4.34
CA LEU A 94 -21.48 8.03 4.58
C LEU A 94 -22.28 7.94 3.28
N ALA A 95 -21.82 8.55 2.19
CA ALA A 95 -22.44 8.45 0.87
C ALA A 95 -22.42 7.01 0.33
N LEU A 96 -21.32 6.29 0.55
CA LEU A 96 -21.24 4.85 0.23
C LEU A 96 -22.26 4.04 1.03
N ALA A 97 -22.34 4.27 2.34
CA ALA A 97 -23.33 3.61 3.18
C ALA A 97 -24.76 3.88 2.70
N TRP A 98 -25.05 5.12 2.32
CA TRP A 98 -26.35 5.50 1.76
C TRP A 98 -26.65 4.77 0.44
N VAL A 99 -25.70 4.76 -0.51
CA VAL A 99 -25.85 4.07 -1.80
C VAL A 99 -26.10 2.58 -1.59
N LEU A 100 -25.35 1.95 -0.69
CA LEU A 100 -25.46 0.52 -0.42
C LEU A 100 -26.73 0.15 0.36
N LEU A 101 -27.22 1.02 1.24
CA LEU A 101 -28.50 0.84 1.92
C LEU A 101 -29.68 1.00 0.96
N GLY A 102 -29.62 1.98 0.06
CA GLY A 102 -30.66 2.22 -0.95
C GLY A 102 -30.70 1.15 -2.05
N ALA A 103 -29.58 0.48 -2.28
CA ALA A 103 -29.48 -0.68 -3.14
C ALA A 103 -29.81 -2.00 -2.41
N ALA A 104 -30.61 -1.92 -1.29
CA ALA A 104 -31.04 -3.10 -0.54
C ALA A 104 -31.49 -4.19 -1.53
N PRO A 105 -30.98 -5.41 -1.46
CA PRO A 105 -31.05 -6.36 -2.54
C PRO A 105 -32.49 -6.74 -2.84
N GLN A 106 -33.06 -6.13 -3.85
CA GLN A 106 -34.09 -6.83 -4.61
C GLN A 106 -33.37 -8.05 -5.16
N ALA A 107 -33.78 -9.20 -4.71
CA ALA A 107 -33.09 -10.48 -4.90
C ALA A 107 -32.47 -10.59 -6.32
N GLY A 108 -31.13 -10.57 -6.39
CA GLY A 108 -30.37 -10.80 -7.62
C GLY A 108 -29.89 -9.56 -8.40
N GLN A 109 -30.11 -8.33 -7.97
CA GLN A 109 -29.58 -7.16 -8.65
C GLN A 109 -28.38 -6.59 -7.89
N LEU A 110 -27.22 -6.59 -8.53
CA LEU A 110 -26.02 -5.89 -8.03
C LEU A 110 -26.24 -4.37 -8.04
N PRO A 111 -25.79 -3.66 -7.02
CA PRO A 111 -25.82 -2.19 -7.06
C PRO A 111 -24.98 -1.71 -8.25
N SER A 112 -25.38 -0.58 -8.85
CA SER A 112 -24.57 0.04 -9.88
C SER A 112 -23.16 0.32 -9.37
N LEU A 113 -22.13 -0.19 -10.06
CA LEU A 113 -20.74 0.01 -9.68
C LEU A 113 -20.31 1.48 -9.81
N LEU A 114 -20.92 2.22 -10.75
CA LEU A 114 -20.48 3.58 -11.07
C LEU A 114 -20.52 4.54 -9.86
N PRO A 115 -21.59 4.66 -9.06
CA PRO A 115 -21.58 5.50 -7.86
C PRO A 115 -20.50 5.07 -6.86
N ILE A 116 -20.32 3.76 -6.65
CA ILE A 116 -19.30 3.23 -5.73
C ILE A 116 -17.91 3.65 -6.19
N LEU A 117 -17.59 3.47 -7.48
CA LEU A 117 -16.30 3.85 -8.05
C LEU A 117 -16.04 5.36 -7.99
N LEU A 118 -17.04 6.18 -8.28
CA LEU A 118 -16.90 7.65 -8.20
C LEU A 118 -16.66 8.11 -6.77
N ILE A 119 -17.43 7.63 -5.80
CA ILE A 119 -17.26 7.99 -4.39
C ILE A 119 -15.90 7.52 -3.88
N GLN A 120 -15.49 6.30 -4.19
CA GLN A 120 -14.17 5.78 -3.83
C GLN A 120 -13.01 6.57 -4.49
N GLY A 121 -13.19 7.02 -5.72
CA GLY A 121 -12.23 7.89 -6.38
C GLY A 121 -12.04 9.22 -5.64
N VAL A 122 -13.14 9.88 -5.22
CA VAL A 122 -13.08 11.12 -4.43
C VAL A 122 -12.45 10.89 -3.06
N ALA A 123 -12.83 9.81 -2.37
CA ALA A 123 -12.22 9.45 -1.09
C ALA A 123 -10.70 9.22 -1.21
N ALA A 124 -10.27 8.53 -2.26
CA ALA A 124 -8.85 8.28 -2.54
C ALA A 124 -8.07 9.56 -2.84
N MET A 125 -8.67 10.55 -3.50
CA MET A 125 -8.06 11.87 -3.69
C MET A 125 -7.89 12.61 -2.36
N ALA A 126 -8.87 12.56 -1.48
CA ALA A 126 -8.78 13.14 -0.14
C ALA A 126 -7.67 12.47 0.68
N GLU A 127 -7.60 11.14 0.67
CA GLU A 127 -6.53 10.37 1.33
C GLU A 127 -5.13 10.72 0.78
N ALA A 128 -4.98 10.79 -0.54
CA ALA A 128 -3.72 11.20 -1.16
C ALA A 128 -3.28 12.60 -0.69
N THR A 129 -4.24 13.51 -0.51
CA THR A 129 -4.00 14.85 0.06
C THR A 129 -3.41 14.76 1.46
N LEU A 130 -4.00 13.92 2.33
CA LEU A 130 -3.53 13.70 3.70
C LEU A 130 -2.12 13.15 3.74
N VAL A 131 -1.84 12.10 2.97
CA VAL A 131 -0.52 11.46 2.89
C VAL A 131 0.54 12.44 2.43
N LEU A 132 0.27 13.19 1.35
CA LEU A 132 1.20 14.18 0.81
C LEU A 132 1.44 15.31 1.81
N ARG A 133 0.38 15.82 2.43
CA ARG A 133 0.51 16.92 3.37
C ARG A 133 1.25 16.51 4.62
N PHE A 134 0.93 15.37 5.21
CA PHE A 134 1.64 14.84 6.36
C PHE A 134 3.12 14.58 6.05
N SER A 135 3.42 13.92 4.94
CA SER A 135 4.81 13.66 4.51
C SER A 135 5.61 14.96 4.33
N SER A 136 4.99 16.02 3.83
CA SER A 136 5.66 17.33 3.69
C SER A 136 5.90 18.04 5.01
N LEU A 137 5.11 17.75 6.04
CA LEU A 137 5.25 18.32 7.38
C LEU A 137 6.36 17.63 8.21
N ILE A 138 6.64 16.36 8.01
CA ILE A 138 7.61 15.60 8.81
C ILE A 138 8.97 16.33 8.92
N PRO A 139 9.61 16.77 7.81
CA PRO A 139 10.89 17.50 7.89
C PRO A 139 10.81 18.85 8.58
N LEU A 140 9.65 19.50 8.56
CA LEU A 140 9.43 20.79 9.23
C LEU A 140 9.23 20.61 10.74
N LEU A 141 8.64 19.50 11.15
CA LEU A 141 8.38 19.17 12.56
C LEU A 141 9.61 18.61 13.25
N ILE A 142 10.47 17.90 12.52
CA ILE A 142 11.61 17.16 13.06
C ILE A 142 12.86 17.56 12.25
N ALA A 143 13.60 18.55 12.76
CA ALA A 143 14.79 19.08 12.09
C ALA A 143 16.06 18.25 12.34
N ASP A 144 16.11 17.43 13.44
CA ASP A 144 17.25 16.60 13.77
C ASP A 144 17.36 15.39 12.82
N GLY A 145 18.50 15.21 12.17
CA GLY A 145 18.72 14.19 11.14
C GLY A 145 18.41 12.75 11.61
N PRO A 146 18.95 12.26 12.73
CA PRO A 146 18.64 10.94 13.27
C PRO A 146 17.15 10.78 13.69
N ALA A 147 16.54 11.82 14.25
CA ALA A 147 15.13 11.81 14.62
C ALA A 147 14.22 11.84 13.38
N LEU A 148 14.58 12.58 12.35
CA LEU A 148 13.88 12.61 11.06
C LEU A 148 13.87 11.23 10.39
N ILE A 149 15.00 10.52 10.39
CA ILE A 149 15.08 9.16 9.86
C ILE A 149 14.14 8.22 10.65
N ARG A 150 14.12 8.33 11.98
CA ARG A 150 13.21 7.54 12.82
C ARG A 150 11.74 7.83 12.55
N ALA A 151 11.38 9.12 12.40
CA ALA A 151 10.01 9.53 12.12
C ALA A 151 9.51 9.04 10.75
N ASN A 152 10.32 9.19 9.71
CA ASN A 152 10.01 8.65 8.38
C ASN A 152 9.94 7.12 8.39
N GLY A 153 10.84 6.46 9.14
CA GLY A 153 10.82 5.02 9.33
C GLY A 153 9.55 4.55 10.04
N LEU A 154 9.12 5.24 11.10
CA LEU A 154 7.88 4.95 11.80
C LEU A 154 6.66 5.10 10.87
N PHE A 155 6.58 6.19 10.12
CA PHE A 155 5.50 6.42 9.16
C PHE A 155 5.46 5.32 8.09
N ALA A 156 6.57 5.04 7.44
CA ALA A 156 6.64 4.01 6.40
C ALA A 156 6.32 2.59 6.91
N THR A 157 6.77 2.26 8.14
CA THR A 157 6.49 0.96 8.74
C THR A 157 5.02 0.79 9.08
N THR A 158 4.39 1.82 9.66
CA THR A 158 2.96 1.76 9.99
C THR A 158 2.08 1.76 8.76
N ASP A 159 2.43 2.54 7.74
CA ASP A 159 1.72 2.52 6.46
C ASP A 159 1.83 1.14 5.79
N GLY A 160 3.02 0.56 5.72
CA GLY A 160 3.22 -0.79 5.20
C GLY A 160 2.47 -1.87 5.98
N LEU A 161 2.39 -1.75 7.32
CA LEU A 161 1.61 -2.66 8.15
C LEU A 161 0.11 -2.54 7.84
N VAL A 162 -0.43 -1.33 7.76
CA VAL A 162 -1.84 -1.08 7.43
C VAL A 162 -2.19 -1.68 6.08
N VAL A 163 -1.43 -1.36 5.04
CA VAL A 163 -1.68 -1.87 3.67
C VAL A 163 -1.61 -3.40 3.62
N THR A 164 -0.70 -4.01 4.38
CA THR A 164 -0.56 -5.47 4.42
C THR A 164 -1.71 -6.15 5.18
N MET A 165 -2.19 -5.53 6.26
CA MET A 165 -3.22 -6.13 7.13
C MET A 165 -4.64 -5.80 6.68
N ALA A 166 -4.87 -4.67 6.04
CA ALA A 166 -6.19 -4.21 5.67
C ALA A 166 -7.01 -5.20 4.81
N PRO A 167 -6.43 -5.93 3.83
CA PRO A 167 -7.18 -6.92 3.07
C PRO A 167 -7.81 -8.00 3.96
N PHE A 168 -7.06 -8.49 4.94
CA PHE A 168 -7.53 -9.53 5.86
C PHE A 168 -8.46 -8.98 6.93
N LEU A 169 -8.11 -7.82 7.48
CA LEU A 169 -8.91 -7.13 8.50
C LEU A 169 -10.27 -6.72 7.94
N GLY A 170 -10.30 -6.15 6.72
CA GLY A 170 -11.53 -5.76 6.04
C GLY A 170 -12.45 -6.95 5.82
N THR A 171 -11.91 -8.06 5.34
CA THR A 171 -12.66 -9.30 5.14
C THR A 171 -13.23 -9.83 6.45
N TRP A 172 -12.42 -9.90 7.49
CA TRP A 172 -12.84 -10.39 8.81
C TRP A 172 -13.91 -9.48 9.42
N LEU A 173 -13.72 -8.16 9.38
CA LEU A 173 -14.69 -7.21 9.92
C LEU A 173 -16.01 -7.20 9.16
N VAL A 174 -16.01 -7.37 7.83
CA VAL A 174 -17.25 -7.54 7.05
C VAL A 174 -18.00 -8.78 7.52
N SER A 175 -17.30 -9.88 7.82
CA SER A 175 -17.96 -11.09 8.32
C SER A 175 -18.49 -10.96 9.74
N ALA A 176 -17.82 -10.17 10.59
CA ALA A 176 -18.18 -10.01 12.00
C ALA A 176 -19.24 -8.93 12.24
N LEU A 177 -19.15 -7.80 11.55
CA LEU A 177 -19.97 -6.60 11.76
C LEU A 177 -20.87 -6.27 10.56
N GLY A 178 -20.74 -7.01 9.47
CA GLY A 178 -21.33 -6.64 8.19
C GLY A 178 -20.67 -5.42 7.55
N LEU A 179 -20.98 -5.18 6.28
CA LEU A 179 -20.39 -4.07 5.52
C LEU A 179 -20.72 -2.70 6.16
N MET A 180 -21.95 -2.52 6.66
CA MET A 180 -22.36 -1.26 7.31
C MET A 180 -21.59 -0.99 8.60
N GLY A 181 -21.26 -2.03 9.38
CA GLY A 181 -20.43 -1.90 10.57
C GLY A 181 -19.00 -1.43 10.21
N VAL A 182 -18.43 -1.96 9.13
CA VAL A 182 -17.10 -1.54 8.64
C VAL A 182 -17.10 -0.09 8.18
N LEU A 183 -18.13 0.34 7.42
CA LEU A 183 -18.28 1.74 7.01
C LEU A 183 -18.49 2.67 8.21
N GLY A 184 -19.23 2.22 9.23
CA GLY A 184 -19.39 2.95 10.49
C GLY A 184 -18.06 3.15 11.23
N LEU A 185 -17.22 2.11 11.30
CA LEU A 185 -15.87 2.19 11.88
C LEU A 185 -14.97 3.14 11.08
N ASP A 186 -15.05 3.11 9.75
CA ASP A 186 -14.30 4.02 8.89
C ASP A 186 -14.72 5.47 9.10
N ALA A 187 -16.02 5.76 9.12
CA ALA A 187 -16.54 7.09 9.42
C ALA A 187 -16.08 7.59 10.81
N LEU A 188 -16.11 6.71 11.82
CA LEU A 188 -15.59 7.02 13.15
C LEU A 188 -14.09 7.31 13.13
N SER A 189 -13.32 6.56 12.34
CA SER A 189 -11.87 6.77 12.20
C SER A 189 -11.52 8.17 11.68
N PHE A 190 -12.30 8.69 10.74
CA PHE A 190 -12.16 10.08 10.27
C PHE A 190 -12.49 11.11 11.36
N VAL A 191 -13.53 10.87 12.16
CA VAL A 191 -13.86 11.75 13.29
C VAL A 191 -12.72 11.78 14.30
N LEU A 192 -12.19 10.63 14.68
CA LEU A 192 -11.05 10.54 15.59
C LEU A 192 -9.79 11.22 15.02
N ALA A 193 -9.55 11.07 13.73
CA ALA A 193 -8.43 11.76 13.07
C ALA A 193 -8.63 13.28 13.05
N MET A 194 -9.83 13.78 12.81
CA MET A 194 -10.14 15.21 12.93
C MET A 194 -9.93 15.74 14.35
N VAL A 195 -10.33 14.97 15.37
CA VAL A 195 -10.05 15.31 16.77
C VAL A 195 -8.53 15.38 17.03
N CYS A 196 -7.74 14.43 16.51
CA CYS A 196 -6.29 14.50 16.59
C CYS A 196 -5.71 15.77 15.96
N VAL A 197 -6.21 16.20 14.80
CA VAL A 197 -5.77 17.43 14.13
C VAL A 197 -6.17 18.68 14.93
N LEU A 198 -7.37 18.70 15.52
CA LEU A 198 -7.88 19.84 16.31
C LEU A 198 -7.14 19.98 17.64
N LEU A 199 -6.83 18.87 18.31
CA LEU A 199 -6.11 18.87 19.60
C LEU A 199 -4.60 19.02 19.43
N ALA A 200 -4.09 18.92 18.21
CA ALA A 200 -2.67 19.03 17.93
C ALA A 200 -2.16 20.46 18.27
N PRO A 201 -1.00 20.59 18.93
CA PRO A 201 -0.46 21.89 19.35
C PRO A 201 0.21 22.63 18.17
N TRP A 202 -0.58 23.25 17.32
CA TRP A 202 -0.09 24.05 16.20
C TRP A 202 0.56 25.34 16.69
N SER A 203 1.81 25.59 16.28
CA SER A 203 2.53 26.83 16.58
C SER A 203 2.59 27.75 15.34
N GLU A 204 2.59 29.07 15.56
CA GLU A 204 2.76 30.04 14.47
C GLU A 204 4.10 29.89 13.74
N ASP A 205 5.17 29.51 14.45
CA ASP A 205 6.48 29.25 13.89
C ASP A 205 6.47 28.15 12.80
N ILE A 206 5.67 27.09 12.98
CA ILE A 206 5.50 26.04 11.98
C ILE A 206 4.78 26.58 10.75
N LEU A 207 3.77 27.43 10.95
CA LEU A 207 3.00 28.02 9.85
C LEU A 207 3.86 28.97 9.00
N GLN A 208 4.81 29.69 9.63
CA GLN A 208 5.75 30.59 8.95
C GLN A 208 6.85 29.85 8.19
N ARG A 209 7.23 28.65 8.62
CA ARG A 209 8.24 27.80 7.94
C ARG A 209 7.70 27.01 6.75
N LEU A 210 6.42 27.10 6.44
CA LEU A 210 5.86 26.43 5.28
C LEU A 210 6.53 26.98 4.01
N PRO A 211 7.04 26.09 3.12
CA PRO A 211 7.64 26.52 1.88
C PRO A 211 6.65 27.34 1.07
N SER A 212 7.14 28.47 0.53
CA SER A 212 6.40 29.18 -0.51
C SER A 212 6.04 28.22 -1.65
N PRO A 213 4.93 28.46 -2.34
CA PRO A 213 4.50 27.59 -3.42
C PRO A 213 5.62 27.41 -4.43
N ALA A 214 6.02 26.16 -4.62
CA ALA A 214 6.88 25.85 -5.75
C ALA A 214 6.13 26.18 -7.05
N PRO A 215 6.80 26.78 -8.04
CA PRO A 215 6.17 27.07 -9.33
C PRO A 215 5.50 25.80 -9.87
N ALA A 216 4.29 25.96 -10.41
CA ALA A 216 3.47 24.84 -10.93
C ALA A 216 4.20 23.99 -11.99
N ASP A 217 5.26 24.51 -12.57
CA ASP A 217 6.10 23.86 -13.59
C ASP A 217 7.04 22.77 -13.05
N SER A 218 7.15 22.60 -11.74
CA SER A 218 8.13 21.67 -11.13
C SER A 218 7.78 20.18 -11.34
N ILE A 219 6.51 19.83 -11.60
CA ILE A 219 6.08 18.47 -11.90
C ILE A 219 5.30 18.46 -13.23
N GLY A 220 5.97 18.82 -14.32
CA GLY A 220 5.36 18.71 -15.65
C GLY A 220 5.26 17.26 -16.10
N TRP A 221 4.04 16.72 -16.17
CA TRP A 221 3.76 15.38 -16.73
C TRP A 221 4.32 15.21 -18.15
N SER A 222 4.35 16.28 -18.94
CA SER A 222 4.94 16.31 -20.29
C SER A 222 6.43 15.98 -20.32
N SER A 223 7.15 16.28 -19.22
CA SER A 223 8.58 16.00 -19.11
C SER A 223 8.92 14.62 -18.53
N LEU A 224 7.95 13.94 -17.89
CA LEU A 224 8.14 12.65 -17.22
C LEU A 224 8.63 11.55 -18.18
N PRO A 225 8.07 11.35 -19.39
CA PRO A 225 8.55 10.31 -20.31
C PRO A 225 9.99 10.54 -20.77
N ARG A 226 10.38 11.79 -21.04
CA ARG A 226 11.75 12.15 -21.44
C ARG A 226 12.75 11.94 -20.30
N ARG A 227 12.36 12.25 -19.07
CA ARG A 227 13.19 12.06 -17.87
C ARG A 227 13.35 10.59 -17.54
N LEU A 228 12.27 9.81 -17.61
CA LEU A 228 12.28 8.35 -17.44
C LEU A 228 13.20 7.68 -18.46
N ARG A 229 13.11 8.06 -19.75
CA ARG A 229 13.98 7.54 -20.82
C ARG A 229 15.44 7.87 -20.59
N ARG A 230 15.77 9.07 -20.10
CA ARG A 230 17.15 9.48 -19.78
C ARG A 230 17.70 8.69 -18.59
N PHE A 231 16.91 8.53 -17.53
CA PHE A 231 17.26 7.74 -16.35
C PHE A 231 17.45 6.26 -16.70
N TRP A 232 16.56 5.70 -17.51
CA TRP A 232 16.64 4.33 -18.00
C TRP A 232 17.91 4.03 -18.82
N ARG A 233 18.34 4.99 -19.66
CA ARG A 233 19.50 4.81 -20.54
C ARG A 233 20.85 4.94 -19.83
N ARG A 234 20.94 5.71 -18.78
CA ARG A 234 22.22 6.11 -18.20
C ARG A 234 22.78 5.15 -17.16
N ARG A 235 21.94 4.38 -16.43
CA ARG A 235 22.41 3.53 -15.33
C ARG A 235 21.73 2.17 -15.31
N ALA A 236 22.51 1.10 -15.39
CA ALA A 236 22.03 -0.28 -15.31
C ALA A 236 21.36 -0.58 -13.94
N GLN A 237 21.94 -0.07 -12.86
CA GLN A 237 21.39 -0.23 -11.49
C GLN A 237 20.01 0.40 -11.34
N ALA A 238 19.79 1.60 -11.91
CA ALA A 238 18.48 2.26 -11.88
C ALA A 238 17.42 1.47 -12.64
N ARG A 239 17.76 0.90 -13.79
CA ARG A 239 16.84 0.02 -14.55
C ARG A 239 16.46 -1.22 -13.75
N GLN A 240 17.43 -1.84 -13.07
CA GLN A 240 17.18 -3.02 -12.24
C GLN A 240 16.25 -2.66 -11.06
N ALA A 241 16.53 -1.56 -10.36
CA ALA A 241 15.69 -1.10 -9.26
C ALA A 241 14.26 -0.81 -9.71
N LEU A 242 14.07 -0.14 -10.87
CA LEU A 242 12.73 0.12 -11.43
C LEU A 242 11.99 -1.18 -11.79
N LEU A 243 12.65 -2.10 -12.52
CA LEU A 243 12.05 -3.37 -12.92
C LEU A 243 11.69 -4.22 -11.70
N LEU A 244 12.60 -4.33 -10.72
CA LEU A 244 12.34 -5.08 -9.49
C LEU A 244 11.19 -4.45 -8.68
N SER A 245 11.19 -3.12 -8.52
CA SER A 245 10.08 -2.43 -7.86
C SER A 245 8.75 -2.65 -8.58
N ALA A 246 8.73 -2.55 -9.91
CA ALA A 246 7.52 -2.78 -10.71
C ALA A 246 6.98 -4.20 -10.53
N VAL A 247 7.85 -5.21 -10.62
CA VAL A 247 7.45 -6.61 -10.48
C VAL A 247 6.97 -6.89 -9.07
N VAL A 248 7.73 -6.50 -8.05
CA VAL A 248 7.38 -6.74 -6.64
C VAL A 248 6.06 -6.08 -6.30
N MET A 249 5.88 -4.80 -6.66
CA MET A 249 4.65 -4.08 -6.36
C MET A 249 3.45 -4.57 -7.17
N GLY A 250 3.68 -5.03 -8.41
CA GLY A 250 2.63 -5.65 -9.23
C GLY A 250 2.17 -7.00 -8.66
N VAL A 251 3.09 -7.86 -8.29
CA VAL A 251 2.78 -9.16 -7.64
C VAL A 251 2.09 -8.93 -6.30
N TYR A 252 2.60 -7.99 -5.51
CA TYR A 252 2.00 -7.64 -4.24
C TYR A 252 0.54 -7.16 -4.40
N ALA A 253 0.28 -6.24 -5.32
CA ALA A 253 -1.08 -5.77 -5.63
C ALA A 253 -2.00 -6.92 -6.09
N GLY A 254 -1.49 -7.84 -6.89
CA GLY A 254 -2.24 -9.05 -7.26
C GLY A 254 -2.59 -9.91 -6.05
N CYS A 255 -1.66 -10.12 -5.13
CA CYS A 255 -1.89 -10.87 -3.91
C CYS A 255 -2.90 -10.19 -2.98
N GLU A 256 -2.91 -8.85 -2.91
CA GLU A 256 -3.85 -8.09 -2.08
C GLU A 256 -5.33 -8.38 -2.40
N ILE A 257 -5.65 -8.67 -3.66
CA ILE A 257 -7.03 -8.99 -4.06
C ILE A 257 -7.27 -10.50 -4.14
N LEU A 258 -6.28 -11.29 -4.56
CA LEU A 258 -6.43 -12.74 -4.72
C LEU A 258 -6.49 -13.48 -3.38
N PHE A 259 -5.62 -13.13 -2.42
CA PHE A 259 -5.56 -13.83 -1.13
C PHE A 259 -6.87 -13.75 -0.36
N PRO A 260 -7.47 -12.58 -0.10
CA PRO A 260 -8.73 -12.50 0.62
C PRO A 260 -9.87 -13.21 -0.10
N ALA A 261 -9.94 -13.07 -1.45
CA ALA A 261 -10.94 -13.74 -2.26
C ALA A 261 -10.79 -15.27 -2.20
N TRP A 262 -9.57 -15.78 -2.33
CA TRP A 262 -9.28 -17.21 -2.25
C TRP A 262 -9.61 -17.79 -0.86
N VAL A 263 -9.22 -17.10 0.22
CA VAL A 263 -9.54 -17.55 1.58
C VAL A 263 -11.04 -17.58 1.82
N ALA A 264 -11.77 -16.56 1.34
CA ALA A 264 -13.22 -16.49 1.46
C ALA A 264 -13.92 -17.63 0.73
N GLU A 265 -13.51 -17.96 -0.51
CA GLU A 265 -14.06 -19.07 -1.28
C GLU A 265 -13.70 -20.44 -0.67
N ARG A 266 -12.46 -20.60 -0.20
CA ARG A 266 -11.95 -21.91 0.23
C ARG A 266 -12.40 -22.30 1.63
N TRP A 267 -12.35 -21.40 2.58
CA TRP A 267 -12.57 -21.69 4.00
C TRP A 267 -13.62 -20.82 4.68
N GLY A 268 -14.18 -19.87 3.96
CA GLY A 268 -15.12 -18.90 4.53
C GLY A 268 -14.45 -17.88 5.47
N ALA A 269 -15.29 -17.00 6.00
CA ALA A 269 -14.85 -15.86 6.79
C ALA A 269 -14.23 -16.22 8.15
N ALA A 270 -14.59 -17.37 8.73
CA ALA A 270 -14.12 -17.78 10.07
C ALA A 270 -12.59 -17.96 10.13
N ARG A 271 -11.95 -18.39 9.05
CA ARG A 271 -10.49 -18.56 9.01
C ARG A 271 -9.71 -17.27 8.71
N MET A 272 -10.40 -16.17 8.36
CA MET A 272 -9.75 -14.87 8.13
C MET A 272 -9.02 -14.34 9.36
N ALA A 273 -9.57 -14.55 10.56
CA ALA A 273 -8.89 -14.13 11.79
C ALA A 273 -7.53 -14.83 11.96
N VAL A 274 -7.45 -16.13 11.65
CA VAL A 274 -6.19 -16.89 11.69
C VAL A 274 -5.19 -16.33 10.68
N VAL A 275 -5.64 -16.03 9.46
CA VAL A 275 -4.80 -15.43 8.41
C VAL A 275 -4.27 -14.07 8.85
N LEU A 276 -5.13 -13.24 9.44
CA LEU A 276 -4.75 -11.94 9.97
C LEU A 276 -3.65 -12.06 11.05
N VAL A 277 -3.84 -12.96 12.02
CA VAL A 277 -2.85 -13.18 13.09
C VAL A 277 -1.52 -13.66 12.51
N LEU A 278 -1.54 -14.64 11.61
CA LEU A 278 -0.33 -15.16 10.96
C LEU A 278 0.34 -14.09 10.08
N GLY A 279 -0.45 -13.29 9.37
CA GLY A 279 0.03 -12.16 8.59
C GLY A 279 0.74 -11.11 9.45
N CYS A 280 0.11 -10.71 10.57
CA CYS A 280 0.71 -9.79 11.54
C CYS A 280 2.00 -10.34 12.14
N ALA A 281 1.98 -11.60 12.57
CA ALA A 281 3.15 -12.27 13.14
C ALA A 281 4.29 -12.39 12.12
N GLY A 282 3.97 -12.77 10.87
CA GLY A 282 4.94 -12.83 9.78
C GLY A 282 5.55 -11.47 9.47
N TYR A 283 4.71 -10.43 9.29
CA TYR A 283 5.19 -9.07 9.00
C TYR A 283 6.05 -8.53 10.15
N GLY A 284 5.60 -8.68 11.40
CA GLY A 284 6.39 -8.31 12.57
C GLY A 284 7.72 -9.05 12.65
N GLY A 285 7.71 -10.36 12.43
CA GLY A 285 8.91 -11.19 12.37
C GLY A 285 9.90 -10.75 11.28
N GLY A 286 9.40 -10.44 10.07
CA GLY A 286 10.21 -9.92 8.96
C GLY A 286 10.81 -8.55 9.25
N PHE A 287 10.04 -7.65 9.89
CA PHE A 287 10.52 -6.36 10.34
C PHE A 287 11.64 -6.51 11.39
N LEU A 288 11.46 -7.37 12.39
CA LEU A 288 12.48 -7.65 13.40
C LEU A 288 13.73 -8.29 12.79
N LEU A 289 13.55 -9.25 11.87
CA LEU A 289 14.63 -9.89 11.14
C LEU A 289 15.46 -8.86 10.37
N TRP A 290 14.80 -7.93 9.66
CA TRP A 290 15.49 -6.83 8.97
C TRP A 290 16.19 -5.90 9.96
N ARG A 291 15.49 -5.49 11.03
CA ARG A 291 15.98 -4.49 11.99
C ARG A 291 17.21 -4.95 12.75
N PHE A 292 17.23 -6.21 13.20
CA PHE A 292 18.24 -6.71 14.10
C PHE A 292 19.33 -7.54 13.45
N TRP A 293 19.08 -8.11 12.32
CA TRP A 293 20.02 -9.04 11.69
C TRP A 293 20.38 -8.66 10.25
N LEU A 294 19.43 -8.63 9.33
CA LEU A 294 19.72 -8.41 7.91
C LEU A 294 20.21 -6.98 7.63
N GLY A 295 19.62 -5.96 8.24
CA GLY A 295 19.96 -4.56 8.02
C GLY A 295 21.35 -4.17 8.52
N GLN A 296 21.90 -4.90 9.51
CA GLN A 296 23.21 -4.61 10.11
C GLN A 296 24.36 -5.40 9.45
N HIS A 297 24.10 -6.65 9.05
CA HIS A 297 25.13 -7.57 8.60
C HIS A 297 25.22 -7.69 7.07
N TRP A 298 24.21 -7.22 6.38
CA TRP A 298 24.14 -7.33 4.94
C TRP A 298 24.47 -6.00 4.26
N ARG A 299 25.68 -5.87 3.76
CA ARG A 299 25.95 -4.89 2.70
C ARG A 299 25.08 -5.29 1.51
N MET A 300 24.16 -4.39 1.15
CA MET A 300 23.17 -4.53 0.09
C MET A 300 23.67 -5.31 -1.12
N SER A 301 23.59 -6.61 -1.04
CA SER A 301 23.78 -7.47 -2.21
C SER A 301 22.41 -7.84 -2.74
N GLY A 302 22.29 -8.11 -4.02
CA GLY A 302 21.06 -8.66 -4.61
C GLY A 302 20.54 -9.93 -3.92
N ARG A 303 21.33 -10.51 -3.01
CA ARG A 303 20.96 -11.69 -2.19
C ARG A 303 19.84 -11.43 -1.20
N ALA A 304 19.75 -10.25 -0.56
CA ALA A 304 18.64 -9.94 0.35
C ALA A 304 17.33 -9.80 -0.41
N LEU A 305 17.38 -9.16 -1.58
CA LEU A 305 16.24 -9.08 -2.49
C LEU A 305 15.81 -10.46 -2.96
N LEU A 306 16.77 -11.33 -3.33
CA LEU A 306 16.51 -12.70 -3.76
C LEU A 306 15.86 -13.52 -2.66
N LEU A 307 16.37 -13.45 -1.43
CA LEU A 307 15.78 -14.17 -0.29
C LEU A 307 14.38 -13.68 0.01
N GLY A 308 14.17 -12.37 0.09
CA GLY A 308 12.85 -11.81 0.36
C GLY A 308 11.83 -12.19 -0.72
N GLN A 309 12.24 -12.15 -2.00
CA GLN A 309 11.37 -12.56 -3.10
C GLN A 309 11.13 -14.08 -3.13
N ALA A 310 12.10 -14.89 -2.74
CA ALA A 310 11.89 -16.32 -2.56
C ALA A 310 10.87 -16.61 -1.45
N LEU A 311 10.91 -15.86 -0.34
CA LEU A 311 9.90 -15.96 0.71
C LEU A 311 8.50 -15.54 0.23
N ILE A 312 8.40 -14.49 -0.59
CA ILE A 312 7.14 -14.11 -1.23
C ILE A 312 6.64 -15.21 -2.16
N LEU A 313 7.53 -15.81 -2.95
CA LEU A 313 7.19 -16.92 -3.85
C LEU A 313 6.66 -18.12 -3.07
N VAL A 314 7.35 -18.53 -2.02
CA VAL A 314 6.91 -19.63 -1.14
C VAL A 314 5.55 -19.29 -0.52
N GLY A 315 5.40 -18.05 -0.05
CA GLY A 315 4.15 -17.58 0.56
C GLY A 315 2.97 -17.50 -0.40
N ALA A 316 3.21 -17.14 -1.67
CA ALA A 316 2.14 -16.95 -2.65
C ALA A 316 1.88 -18.18 -3.53
N GLY A 317 2.89 -18.96 -3.87
CA GLY A 317 2.82 -20.02 -4.86
C GLY A 317 2.62 -21.43 -4.30
N VAL A 318 3.32 -21.78 -3.22
CA VAL A 318 3.29 -23.16 -2.66
C VAL A 318 1.88 -23.57 -2.19
N PRO A 319 1.11 -22.73 -1.50
CA PRO A 319 -0.24 -23.09 -1.06
C PRO A 319 -1.19 -23.42 -2.21
N ALA A 320 -0.93 -22.84 -3.39
CA ALA A 320 -1.74 -23.07 -4.57
C ALA A 320 -1.49 -24.45 -5.21
N LEU A 321 -0.27 -24.98 -5.07
CA LEU A 321 0.15 -26.24 -5.68
C LEU A 321 -0.18 -27.46 -4.79
N VAL A 322 -0.32 -27.26 -3.48
CA VAL A 322 -0.48 -28.34 -2.51
C VAL A 322 -1.80 -28.19 -1.75
N ALA A 323 -2.71 -29.13 -1.93
CA ALA A 323 -4.04 -29.15 -1.31
C ALA A 323 -4.00 -29.42 0.22
N VAL A 324 -2.87 -29.19 0.88
CA VAL A 324 -2.68 -29.45 2.33
C VAL A 324 -2.86 -28.13 3.09
N ASP A 325 -3.95 -28.03 3.86
CA ASP A 325 -4.34 -26.84 4.60
C ASP A 325 -3.22 -26.31 5.54
N GLY A 326 -2.42 -27.19 6.14
CA GLY A 326 -1.31 -26.77 7.02
C GLY A 326 -0.20 -26.00 6.32
N LEU A 327 0.14 -26.38 5.08
CA LEU A 327 1.18 -25.69 4.29
C LEU A 327 0.76 -24.27 3.89
N TRP A 328 -0.54 -24.05 3.77
CA TRP A 328 -1.08 -22.75 3.45
C TRP A 328 -0.82 -21.71 4.58
N PHE A 329 -0.94 -22.09 5.84
CA PHE A 329 -0.60 -21.23 6.98
C PHE A 329 0.88 -20.84 6.99
N VAL A 330 1.76 -21.80 6.64
CA VAL A 330 3.19 -21.54 6.45
C VAL A 330 3.41 -20.56 5.28
N GLY A 331 2.64 -20.72 4.20
CA GLY A 331 2.68 -19.83 3.05
C GLY A 331 2.32 -18.37 3.39
N VAL A 332 1.22 -18.15 4.11
CA VAL A 332 0.79 -16.80 4.55
C VAL A 332 1.85 -16.18 5.46
N PHE A 333 2.34 -16.93 6.43
CA PHE A 333 3.38 -16.45 7.33
C PHE A 333 4.65 -16.07 6.56
N GLY A 334 5.13 -16.95 5.65
CA GLY A 334 6.32 -16.71 4.84
C GLY A 334 6.17 -15.51 3.88
N PHE A 335 5.00 -15.36 3.25
CA PHE A 335 4.69 -14.20 2.42
C PHE A 335 4.78 -12.91 3.22
N SER A 336 4.10 -12.85 4.36
CA SER A 336 4.06 -11.68 5.23
C SER A 336 5.44 -11.36 5.83
N LEU A 337 6.23 -12.39 6.15
CA LEU A 337 7.60 -12.23 6.64
C LEU A 337 8.55 -11.66 5.56
N GLY A 338 8.37 -12.07 4.31
CA GLY A 338 9.18 -11.59 3.20
C GLY A 338 8.94 -10.12 2.84
N LEU A 339 7.73 -9.61 3.03
CA LEU A 339 7.32 -8.27 2.63
C LEU A 339 8.19 -7.15 3.20
N PRO A 340 8.36 -7.00 4.54
CA PRO A 340 9.18 -5.93 5.09
C PRO A 340 10.66 -6.07 4.72
N VAL A 341 11.14 -7.29 4.52
CA VAL A 341 12.53 -7.54 4.06
C VAL A 341 12.74 -7.00 2.64
N VAL A 342 11.85 -7.34 1.71
CA VAL A 342 11.94 -6.89 0.31
C VAL A 342 11.72 -5.39 0.19
N THR A 343 10.71 -4.85 0.84
CA THR A 343 10.40 -3.43 0.77
C THR A 343 11.51 -2.57 1.38
N ALA A 344 12.10 -3.01 2.49
CA ALA A 344 13.24 -2.32 3.10
C ALA A 344 14.49 -2.40 2.21
N ALA A 345 14.78 -3.55 1.62
CA ALA A 345 15.91 -3.73 0.71
C ALA A 345 15.75 -2.86 -0.57
N LEU A 346 14.56 -2.84 -1.17
CA LEU A 346 14.25 -1.95 -2.30
C LEU A 346 14.37 -0.48 -1.91
N HIS A 347 13.83 -0.09 -0.76
CA HIS A 347 13.92 1.29 -0.26
C HIS A 347 15.38 1.72 -0.12
N GLN A 348 16.23 0.89 0.45
CA GLN A 348 17.66 1.20 0.61
C GLN A 348 18.38 1.33 -0.73
N ALA A 349 18.07 0.48 -1.72
CA ALA A 349 18.60 0.62 -3.07
C ALA A 349 18.24 1.97 -3.70
N TRP A 350 16.99 2.43 -3.49
CA TRP A 350 16.52 3.74 -3.95
C TRP A 350 17.18 4.90 -3.22
N VAL A 351 17.39 4.81 -1.91
CA VAL A 351 18.12 5.81 -1.12
C VAL A 351 19.56 5.94 -1.64
N THR A 352 20.24 4.83 -1.93
CA THR A 352 21.60 4.85 -2.49
C THR A 352 21.64 5.54 -3.86
N LEU A 353 20.65 5.31 -4.71
CA LEU A 353 20.53 6.00 -6.00
C LEU A 353 20.23 7.50 -5.82
N ALA A 354 19.41 7.85 -4.83
CA ALA A 354 19.05 9.23 -4.53
C ALA A 354 20.22 10.06 -3.98
N GLN A 355 21.20 9.44 -3.32
CA GLN A 355 22.43 10.13 -2.89
C GLN A 355 23.31 10.61 -4.06
N GLN A 356 23.14 10.01 -5.23
CA GLN A 356 23.93 10.32 -6.44
C GLN A 356 23.20 11.24 -7.41
N GLU A 357 21.94 11.54 -7.19
CA GLU A 357 21.07 12.37 -8.03
C GLU A 357 20.10 13.20 -7.15
N ASP A 358 19.23 14.00 -7.79
CA ASP A 358 18.16 14.72 -7.10
C ASP A 358 17.18 13.74 -6.43
N PRO A 359 17.11 13.67 -5.08
CA PRO A 359 16.27 12.73 -4.36
C PRO A 359 14.80 12.82 -4.74
N ALA A 360 14.26 14.02 -4.93
CA ALA A 360 12.86 14.23 -5.27
C ALA A 360 12.52 13.58 -6.62
N ARG A 361 13.43 13.66 -7.58
CA ARG A 361 13.25 13.02 -8.90
C ARG A 361 13.32 11.51 -8.83
N VAL A 362 14.28 10.98 -8.07
CA VAL A 362 14.46 9.52 -7.94
C VAL A 362 13.24 8.90 -7.28
N PHE A 363 12.73 9.50 -6.21
CA PHE A 363 11.53 8.99 -5.53
C PHE A 363 10.25 9.19 -6.36
N ALA A 364 10.12 10.29 -7.10
CA ALA A 364 8.98 10.46 -8.00
C ALA A 364 8.94 9.39 -9.09
N LEU A 365 10.09 9.03 -9.67
CA LEU A 365 10.18 7.94 -10.65
C LEU A 365 9.85 6.59 -10.03
N ARG A 366 10.34 6.32 -8.83
CA ARG A 366 10.04 5.12 -8.07
C ARG A 366 8.53 4.98 -7.86
N TYR A 367 7.90 5.95 -7.20
CA TYR A 367 6.47 5.90 -6.90
C TYR A 367 5.60 5.84 -8.15
N GLY A 368 5.96 6.60 -9.20
CA GLY A 368 5.27 6.52 -10.49
C GLY A 368 5.32 5.12 -11.11
N CYS A 369 6.46 4.44 -11.03
CA CYS A 369 6.62 3.07 -11.51
C CYS A 369 5.84 2.07 -10.65
N GLU A 370 5.97 2.15 -9.32
CA GLU A 370 5.31 1.26 -8.36
C GLU A 370 3.78 1.37 -8.47
N TRP A 371 3.26 2.59 -8.52
CA TRP A 371 1.81 2.82 -8.62
C TRP A 371 1.23 2.40 -9.96
N SER A 372 1.95 2.67 -11.07
CA SER A 372 1.53 2.19 -12.39
C SER A 372 1.52 0.67 -12.46
N SER A 373 2.50 0.01 -11.85
CA SER A 373 2.56 -1.45 -11.78
C SER A 373 1.40 -2.04 -10.98
N ARG A 374 1.05 -1.44 -9.83
CA ARG A 374 -0.11 -1.84 -9.03
C ARG A 374 -1.42 -1.68 -9.82
N LEU A 375 -1.59 -0.56 -10.52
CA LEU A 375 -2.76 -0.30 -11.36
C LEU A 375 -2.93 -1.38 -12.44
N LEU A 376 -1.84 -1.70 -13.16
CA LEU A 376 -1.83 -2.74 -14.18
C LEU A 376 -2.09 -4.14 -13.59
N ALA A 377 -1.59 -4.40 -12.39
CA ALA A 377 -1.79 -5.68 -11.71
C ALA A 377 -3.24 -5.86 -11.26
N PHE A 378 -3.88 -4.86 -10.67
CA PHE A 378 -5.28 -4.94 -10.27
C PHE A 378 -6.18 -5.29 -11.45
N LEU A 379 -6.00 -4.63 -12.58
CA LEU A 379 -6.76 -4.93 -13.79
C LEU A 379 -6.36 -6.29 -14.40
N GLY A 380 -5.05 -6.48 -14.62
CA GLY A 380 -4.53 -7.66 -15.32
C GLY A 380 -4.82 -8.96 -14.58
N VAL A 381 -4.60 -9.00 -13.26
CA VAL A 381 -4.82 -10.18 -12.42
C VAL A 381 -6.32 -10.51 -12.34
N SER A 382 -7.18 -9.50 -12.20
CA SER A 382 -8.63 -9.72 -12.17
C SER A 382 -9.16 -10.27 -13.49
N LEU A 383 -8.72 -9.70 -14.63
CA LEU A 383 -9.08 -10.19 -15.96
C LEU A 383 -8.53 -11.60 -16.21
N LEU A 384 -7.29 -11.86 -15.81
CA LEU A 384 -6.68 -13.18 -15.93
C LEU A 384 -7.49 -14.23 -15.13
N ALA A 385 -7.81 -13.93 -13.89
CA ALA A 385 -8.59 -14.84 -13.04
C ALA A 385 -9.98 -15.11 -13.63
N ASP A 386 -10.74 -14.06 -13.99
CA ASP A 386 -12.14 -14.20 -14.39
C ASP A 386 -12.31 -14.67 -15.83
N ARG A 387 -11.43 -14.26 -16.76
CA ARG A 387 -11.61 -14.55 -18.21
C ARG A 387 -10.83 -15.74 -18.70
N LEU A 388 -9.67 -16.06 -18.07
CA LEU A 388 -8.80 -17.14 -18.55
C LEU A 388 -8.75 -18.29 -17.56
N VAL A 389 -8.55 -18.04 -16.27
CA VAL A 389 -8.29 -19.11 -15.31
C VAL A 389 -9.59 -19.80 -14.89
N LYS A 390 -10.58 -19.05 -14.41
CA LYS A 390 -11.86 -19.63 -13.97
C LYS A 390 -12.54 -20.50 -15.03
N PRO A 391 -12.74 -20.05 -16.30
CA PRO A 391 -13.44 -20.88 -17.28
C PRO A 391 -12.71 -22.18 -17.64
N ASN A 392 -11.36 -22.12 -17.71
CA ASN A 392 -10.56 -23.26 -18.16
C ASN A 392 -10.28 -24.28 -17.04
N ILE A 393 -10.14 -23.80 -15.79
CA ILE A 393 -9.79 -24.68 -14.67
C ILE A 393 -11.02 -25.26 -13.99
N SER A 394 -12.13 -24.55 -13.97
CA SER A 394 -13.39 -25.08 -13.41
C SER A 394 -13.85 -26.35 -14.11
N SER A 395 -13.54 -26.52 -15.40
CA SER A 395 -13.84 -27.73 -16.16
C SER A 395 -12.89 -28.92 -15.82
N MET A 396 -11.68 -28.64 -15.34
CA MET A 396 -10.67 -29.65 -15.03
C MET A 396 -10.71 -30.11 -13.56
N PHE A 397 -11.17 -29.26 -12.66
CA PHE A 397 -11.13 -29.48 -11.21
C PHE A 397 -12.48 -29.16 -10.56
N GLU A 398 -13.50 -29.96 -10.86
CA GLU A 398 -14.89 -29.73 -10.41
C GLU A 398 -15.12 -29.72 -8.89
N ALA A 399 -14.12 -29.98 -8.07
CA ALA A 399 -14.37 -30.33 -6.67
C ALA A 399 -13.81 -29.36 -5.61
N ILE A 400 -12.94 -28.39 -5.94
CA ILE A 400 -12.24 -27.61 -4.90
C ILE A 400 -12.53 -26.10 -5.02
N PRO A 401 -13.35 -25.52 -4.10
CA PRO A 401 -13.61 -24.07 -4.09
C PRO A 401 -12.29 -23.25 -4.01
N GLY A 402 -12.21 -22.15 -4.75
CA GLY A 402 -11.05 -21.27 -4.77
C GLY A 402 -9.87 -21.75 -5.63
N GLN A 403 -9.89 -22.95 -6.21
CA GLN A 403 -8.81 -23.49 -7.03
C GLN A 403 -8.37 -22.55 -8.17
N PRO A 404 -9.27 -21.92 -8.95
CA PRO A 404 -8.87 -20.99 -10.01
C PRO A 404 -8.07 -19.79 -9.49
N LEU A 405 -8.43 -19.26 -8.33
CA LEU A 405 -7.69 -18.17 -7.70
C LEU A 405 -6.30 -18.63 -7.21
N ALA A 406 -6.20 -19.84 -6.70
CA ALA A 406 -4.94 -20.47 -6.31
C ALA A 406 -4.00 -20.63 -7.52
N PHE A 407 -4.49 -21.06 -8.67
CA PHE A 407 -3.69 -21.12 -9.91
C PHE A 407 -3.22 -19.75 -10.38
N THR A 408 -4.06 -18.72 -10.25
CA THR A 408 -3.66 -17.34 -10.56
C THR A 408 -2.53 -16.87 -9.64
N LEU A 409 -2.59 -17.19 -8.36
CA LEU A 409 -1.50 -16.90 -7.39
C LEU A 409 -0.19 -17.62 -7.76
N SER A 410 -0.27 -18.90 -8.19
CA SER A 410 0.91 -19.63 -8.65
C SER A 410 1.53 -18.98 -9.89
N GLY A 411 0.71 -18.52 -10.82
CA GLY A 411 1.17 -17.78 -12.01
C GLY A 411 1.92 -16.50 -11.65
N LEU A 412 1.43 -15.74 -10.66
CA LEU A 412 2.16 -14.58 -10.12
C LEU A 412 3.50 -14.98 -9.52
N GLY A 413 3.57 -16.11 -8.80
CA GLY A 413 4.81 -16.67 -8.27
C GLY A 413 5.84 -16.95 -9.38
N VAL A 414 5.41 -17.55 -10.49
CA VAL A 414 6.28 -17.79 -11.66
C VAL A 414 6.83 -16.48 -12.25
N VAL A 415 6.00 -15.43 -12.34
CA VAL A 415 6.45 -14.11 -12.81
C VAL A 415 7.58 -13.58 -11.93
N VAL A 416 7.49 -13.74 -10.61
CA VAL A 416 8.57 -13.34 -9.68
C VAL A 416 9.84 -14.12 -9.96
N VAL A 417 9.77 -15.45 -10.12
CA VAL A 417 10.95 -16.28 -10.43
C VAL A 417 11.63 -15.83 -11.72
N VAL A 418 10.84 -15.62 -12.78
CA VAL A 418 11.36 -15.16 -14.07
C VAL A 418 12.03 -13.80 -13.95
N ALA A 419 11.40 -12.86 -13.24
CA ALA A 419 11.95 -11.53 -13.01
C ALA A 419 13.27 -11.58 -12.21
N LEU A 420 13.36 -12.49 -11.23
CA LEU A 420 14.60 -12.75 -10.48
C LEU A 420 15.72 -13.28 -11.36
N LEU A 421 15.43 -14.28 -12.18
CA LEU A 421 16.41 -14.87 -13.08
C LEU A 421 16.93 -13.84 -14.09
N LEU A 422 16.05 -13.00 -14.62
CA LEU A 422 16.42 -11.91 -15.52
C LEU A 422 17.21 -10.82 -14.79
N GLY A 423 16.82 -10.45 -13.59
CA GLY A 423 17.49 -9.45 -12.77
C GLY A 423 18.89 -9.87 -12.35
N THR A 424 19.09 -11.14 -11.97
CA THR A 424 20.42 -11.66 -11.60
C THR A 424 21.37 -11.72 -12.78
N ARG A 425 20.89 -12.09 -13.97
CA ARG A 425 21.71 -12.08 -15.19
C ARG A 425 22.18 -10.68 -15.57
N LEU A 426 21.34 -9.68 -15.36
CA LEU A 426 21.66 -8.27 -15.61
C LEU A 426 22.70 -7.73 -14.60
N SER A 427 22.61 -8.13 -13.32
CA SER A 427 23.56 -7.71 -12.30
C SER A 427 24.95 -8.37 -12.45
N LEU A 428 25.03 -9.61 -12.91
CA LEU A 428 26.28 -10.32 -13.17
C LEU A 428 27.03 -9.75 -14.37
N LYS A 429 26.34 -9.09 -15.30
CA LYS A 429 27.00 -8.43 -16.48
C LYS A 429 27.50 -7.01 -16.21
N ALA A 430 27.03 -6.36 -15.14
CA ALA A 430 27.59 -5.11 -14.67
C ALA A 430 28.78 -5.42 -13.78
N GLY A 431 29.90 -5.77 -14.42
CA GLY A 431 31.17 -6.09 -13.76
C GLY A 431 31.69 -4.95 -12.88
N PRO A 432 32.67 -5.24 -12.02
CA PRO A 432 33.19 -4.32 -11.05
C PRO A 432 33.95 -3.19 -11.74
N SER A 433 33.42 -2.01 -11.74
CA SER A 433 34.16 -0.79 -12.00
C SER A 433 33.81 0.23 -10.91
N ILE A 434 34.39 -0.01 -9.74
CA ILE A 434 34.65 1.07 -8.78
C ILE A 434 36.06 0.79 -8.26
N ASN A 435 37.01 1.41 -8.90
CA ASN A 435 38.20 1.93 -8.24
C ASN A 435 37.91 3.34 -7.81
#